data_d922d0ffd5f80024ec0051a932f48242
#
_entry.id   d922d0ffd5f80024ec0051a932f48242
#
_cell.length_a   1.000
_cell.length_b   1.000
_cell.length_c   1.000
_cell.angle_alpha   90.00
_cell.angle_beta   90.00
_cell.angle_gamma   90.00
#
_symmetry.space_group_name_H-M   'P 1'
#
loop_
_entity.id
_entity.type
_entity.pdbx_description
1 polymer ?
#
loop_
_entity_poly.entity_id
_entity_poly.type
_entity_poly.pdbx_seq_one_letter_code
_entity_poly.pdbx_strand_id
1 'polypeptide(L)'
;RQKLQESLERYQTTLRSVDEAEENLRYANHGMKEGVITLSNVMEAQTAWLKAKSEWVNAQVDVRLANLYLRKAIGAVNTHI
;
A
#
# COMPACT_ATOMS: atom_id res chain seq x y z
N ARG A 1 19.90 9.11 0.72
CA ARG A 1 18.50 9.44 0.91
C ARG A 1 18.04 9.04 2.28
N GLN A 2 17.18 9.83 2.85
CA GLN A 2 16.62 9.52 4.17
C GLN A 2 15.63 8.37 4.06
N LYS A 3 15.65 7.51 5.05
CA LYS A 3 14.75 6.37 5.12
C LYS A 3 13.29 6.80 5.15
N LEU A 4 12.99 7.90 5.84
CA LEU A 4 11.63 8.43 5.89
C LEU A 4 11.13 8.84 4.52
N GLN A 5 11.97 9.49 3.73
CA GLN A 5 11.61 9.91 2.38
C GLN A 5 11.32 8.71 1.49
N GLU A 6 12.16 7.68 1.57
CA GLU A 6 11.93 6.43 0.82
C GLU A 6 10.63 5.76 1.22
N SER A 7 10.35 5.73 2.52
CA SER A 7 9.11 5.14 3.04
C SER A 7 7.89 5.90 2.55
N LEU A 8 7.95 7.22 2.50
CA LEU A 8 6.85 8.04 2.01
C LEU A 8 6.62 7.82 0.52
N GLU A 9 7.68 7.70 -0.25
CA GLU A 9 7.57 7.42 -1.68
C GLU A 9 6.92 6.04 -1.91
N ARG A 10 7.35 5.05 -1.14
CA ARG A 10 6.77 3.71 -1.21
C ARG A 10 5.30 3.72 -0.80
N TYR A 11 4.95 4.49 0.21
CA TYR A 11 3.56 4.64 0.64
C TYR A 11 2.70 5.18 -0.51
N GLN A 12 3.16 6.21 -1.18
CA GLN A 12 2.42 6.81 -2.29
C GLN A 12 2.31 5.85 -3.47
N THR A 13 3.37 5.14 -3.79
CA THR A 13 3.38 4.17 -4.88
C THR A 13 2.43 3.01 -4.61
N THR A 14 2.46 2.49 -3.38
CA THR A 14 1.59 1.37 -3.01
C THR A 14 0.13 1.79 -2.94
N LEU A 15 -0.15 3.03 -2.50
CA LEU A 15 -1.52 3.55 -2.51
C LEU A 15 -2.07 3.61 -3.93
N ARG A 16 -1.26 4.08 -4.87
CA ARG A 16 -1.65 4.11 -6.28
C ARG A 16 -1.94 2.69 -6.80
N SER A 17 -1.12 1.73 -6.40
CA SER A 17 -1.33 0.33 -6.79
C SER A 17 -2.65 -0.21 -6.26
N VAL A 18 -3.02 0.14 -5.03
CA VAL A 18 -4.32 -0.25 -4.47
C VAL A 18 -5.45 0.34 -5.29
N ASP A 19 -5.37 1.63 -5.63
CA ASP A 19 -6.40 2.29 -6.41
C ASP A 19 -6.57 1.62 -7.78
N GLU A 20 -5.47 1.31 -8.43
CA GLU A 20 -5.49 0.64 -9.73
C GLU A 20 -6.09 -0.77 -9.62
N ALA A 21 -5.71 -1.50 -8.58
CA ALA A 21 -6.22 -2.85 -8.36
C ALA A 21 -7.72 -2.83 -8.04
N GLU A 22 -8.18 -1.84 -7.28
CA GLU A 22 -9.62 -1.67 -6.99
C GLU A 22 -10.41 -1.40 -8.26
N GLU A 23 -9.90 -0.52 -9.12
CA GLU A 23 -10.54 -0.22 -10.39
C GLU A 23 -10.62 -1.47 -11.27
N ASN A 24 -9.54 -2.22 -11.32
CA ASN A 24 -9.48 -3.45 -12.09
C ASN A 24 -10.46 -4.48 -11.57
N LEU A 25 -10.56 -4.62 -10.24
CA LEU A 25 -11.50 -5.56 -9.61
C LEU A 25 -12.94 -5.16 -9.91
N ARG A 26 -13.25 -3.87 -9.84
CA ARG A 26 -14.60 -3.36 -10.16
C ARG A 26 -14.95 -3.66 -11.60
N TYR A 27 -14.01 -3.43 -12.51
CA TYR A 27 -14.17 -3.74 -13.92
C TYR A 27 -14.41 -5.23 -14.14
N ALA A 28 -13.63 -6.07 -13.48
CA ALA A 28 -13.77 -7.52 -13.62
C ALA A 28 -15.12 -8.01 -13.10
N ASN A 29 -15.57 -7.49 -11.95
CA ASN A 29 -16.88 -7.84 -11.40
C ASN A 29 -18.01 -7.43 -12.33
N HIS A 30 -17.91 -6.24 -12.89
CA HIS A 30 -18.91 -5.75 -13.83
C HIS A 30 -18.94 -6.61 -15.11
N GLY A 31 -17.74 -6.94 -15.62
CA GLY A 31 -17.64 -7.79 -16.80
C GLY A 31 -18.16 -9.20 -16.59
N MET A 32 -17.98 -9.74 -15.38
CA MET A 32 -18.56 -11.05 -15.05
C MET A 32 -20.07 -10.99 -15.04
N LYS A 33 -20.64 -9.92 -14.50
CA LYS A 33 -22.07 -9.70 -14.49
C LYS A 33 -22.65 -9.66 -15.89
N GLU A 34 -21.90 -9.03 -16.81
CA GLU A 34 -22.29 -8.94 -18.21
C GLU A 34 -21.96 -10.19 -19.00
N GLY A 35 -21.30 -11.18 -18.39
CA GLY A 35 -20.98 -12.43 -19.05
C GLY A 35 -19.77 -12.38 -19.96
N VAL A 36 -18.94 -11.32 -19.88
CA VAL A 36 -17.78 -11.16 -20.76
C VAL A 36 -16.46 -11.48 -20.04
N ILE A 37 -16.49 -11.63 -18.71
CA ILE A 37 -15.31 -11.96 -17.92
C ILE A 37 -15.62 -13.18 -17.08
N THR A 38 -14.66 -14.11 -16.98
CA THR A 38 -14.82 -15.36 -16.27
C THR A 38 -14.61 -15.15 -14.77
N LEU A 39 -15.17 -16.07 -13.98
CA LEU A 39 -14.94 -16.10 -12.54
C LEU A 39 -13.45 -16.18 -12.21
N SER A 40 -12.71 -16.96 -12.99
CA SER A 40 -11.27 -17.10 -12.80
C SER A 40 -10.56 -15.74 -12.89
N ASN A 41 -10.96 -14.91 -13.84
CA ASN A 41 -10.38 -13.58 -14.00
C ASN A 41 -10.74 -12.67 -12.84
N VAL A 42 -11.96 -12.79 -12.31
CA VAL A 42 -12.38 -12.03 -11.11
C VAL A 42 -11.54 -12.44 -9.91
N MET A 43 -11.30 -13.72 -9.75
CA MET A 43 -10.48 -14.22 -8.63
C MET A 43 -9.05 -13.73 -8.72
N GLU A 44 -8.49 -13.67 -9.93
CA GLU A 44 -7.17 -13.11 -10.15
C GLU A 44 -7.12 -11.63 -9.77
N ALA A 45 -8.16 -10.88 -10.13
CA ALA A 45 -8.25 -9.47 -9.79
C ALA A 45 -8.37 -9.28 -8.27
N GLN A 46 -9.13 -10.15 -7.60
CA GLN A 46 -9.24 -10.12 -6.13
C GLN A 46 -7.89 -10.39 -5.47
N THR A 47 -7.15 -11.37 -5.97
CA THR A 47 -5.84 -11.71 -5.44
C THR A 47 -4.87 -10.55 -5.63
N ALA A 48 -4.90 -9.91 -6.78
CA ALA A 48 -4.05 -8.76 -7.06
C ALA A 48 -4.38 -7.59 -6.14
N TRP A 49 -5.67 -7.36 -5.88
CA TRP A 49 -6.12 -6.31 -4.98
C TRP A 49 -5.66 -6.57 -3.55
N LEU A 50 -5.81 -7.82 -3.07
CA LEU A 50 -5.37 -8.19 -1.74
C LEU A 50 -3.86 -8.02 -1.57
N LYS A 51 -3.10 -8.39 -2.59
CA LYS A 51 -1.66 -8.22 -2.58
C LYS A 51 -1.27 -6.74 -2.52
N ALA A 52 -1.90 -5.93 -3.36
CA ALA A 52 -1.63 -4.49 -3.38
C ALA A 52 -1.97 -3.86 -2.03
N LYS A 53 -3.10 -4.24 -1.45
CA LYS A 53 -3.52 -3.73 -0.15
C LYS A 53 -2.57 -4.13 0.97
N SER A 54 -2.08 -5.36 0.92
CA SER A 54 -1.10 -5.85 1.90
C SER A 54 0.20 -5.05 1.82
N GLU A 55 0.68 -4.79 0.62
CA GLU A 55 1.89 -4.00 0.43
C GLU A 55 1.71 -2.56 0.92
N TRP A 56 0.53 -1.99 0.69
CA TRP A 56 0.22 -0.65 1.15
C TRP A 56 0.18 -0.58 2.67
N VAL A 57 -0.42 -1.57 3.34
CA VAL A 57 -0.44 -1.64 4.80
C VAL A 57 0.99 -1.74 5.35
N ASN A 58 1.83 -2.56 4.71
CA ASN A 58 3.24 -2.68 5.10
C ASN A 58 3.98 -1.35 4.93
N ALA A 59 3.67 -0.62 3.87
CA ALA A 59 4.28 0.69 3.63
C ALA A 59 3.84 1.71 4.68
N GLN A 60 2.58 1.64 5.14
CA GLN A 60 2.11 2.48 6.24
C GLN A 60 2.88 2.22 7.52
N VAL A 61 3.10 0.94 7.83
CA VAL A 61 3.87 0.55 9.01
C VAL A 61 5.30 1.08 8.90
N ASP A 62 5.90 0.95 7.72
CA ASP A 62 7.26 1.45 7.50
C ASP A 62 7.37 2.95 7.73
N VAL A 63 6.38 3.71 7.27
CA VAL A 63 6.36 5.16 7.49
C VAL A 63 6.29 5.47 8.99
N ARG A 64 5.44 4.78 9.71
CA ARG A 64 5.30 4.97 11.15
C ARG A 64 6.58 4.63 11.88
N LEU A 65 7.22 3.53 11.51
CA LEU A 65 8.48 3.11 12.13
C LEU A 65 9.59 4.12 11.84
N ALA A 66 9.70 4.59 10.60
CA ALA A 66 10.70 5.57 10.24
C ALA A 66 10.51 6.87 11.01
N ASN A 67 9.25 7.29 11.17
CA ASN A 67 8.92 8.48 11.93
C ASN A 67 9.26 8.31 13.41
N LEU A 68 9.00 7.13 13.95
CA LEU A 68 9.33 6.80 15.35
C LEU A 68 10.82 6.84 15.59
N TYR A 69 11.61 6.27 14.68
CA TYR A 69 13.07 6.32 14.77
C TYR A 69 13.57 7.74 14.79
N LEU A 70 13.01 8.59 13.94
CA LEU A 70 13.39 9.99 13.88
C LEU A 70 13.09 10.70 15.20
N ARG A 71 11.92 10.46 15.75
CA ARG A 71 11.52 11.05 17.05
C ARG A 71 12.41 10.55 18.18
N LYS A 72 12.72 9.27 18.16
CA LYS A 72 13.56 8.68 19.19
C LYS A 72 14.96 9.27 19.19
N ALA A 73 15.51 9.46 17.98
CA ALA A 73 16.83 10.07 17.82
C ALA A 73 16.84 11.51 18.35
N ILE A 74 15.81 12.27 18.02
CA ILE A 74 15.69 13.65 18.51
C ILE A 74 15.48 13.66 20.02
N GLY A 75 14.63 12.77 20.54
CA GLY A 75 14.39 12.65 21.97
C GLY A 75 15.63 12.28 22.74
N ALA A 76 16.45 11.38 22.21
CA ALA A 76 17.70 10.98 22.84
C ALA A 76 18.70 12.15 22.93
N VAL A 77 18.72 12.99 21.90
CA VAL A 77 19.55 14.19 21.92
C VAL A 77 19.04 15.20 22.93
N ASN A 78 17.73 15.37 23.02
CA ASN A 78 17.11 16.34 23.92
C ASN A 78 17.18 15.94 25.39
N THR A 79 17.23 14.65 25.68
CA THR A 79 17.26 14.17 27.06
C THR A 79 18.63 14.24 27.69
N HIS A 80 19.60 14.71 26.96
CA HIS A 80 20.96 14.84 27.44
C HIS A 80 21.24 16.15 28.17
N ILE A 81 20.26 16.80 28.58
CA ILE A 81 20.43 18.08 29.29
C ILE A 81 20.56 17.84 30.81
#